data_852a1df32d6f28f796e1ddcdcc6dc1ec
#
_entry.id   852a1df32d6f28f796e1ddcdcc6dc1ec
#
_cell.length_a   1.000
_cell.length_b   1.000
_cell.length_c   1.000
_cell.angle_alpha   90.00
_cell.angle_beta   90.00
_cell.angle_gamma   90.00
#
_symmetry.space_group_name_H-M   'P 1'
#
loop_
_entity.id
_entity.type
_entity.pdbx_description
1 polymer ?
#
loop_
_entity_poly.entity_id
_entity_poly.type
_entity_poly.pdbx_seq_one_letter_code
_entity_poly.pdbx_strand_id
1 'polypeptide(L)'
;MTDSAEYPLPNVSHDLTGQVALVTGATSGLGHRFARVLAAAGAKVIGTGRRRERLDALVSDIADEGGVAVGVEMDMTDTASIVGGLDHAEAAFGLVTILVNNAGVPDAQRAHRMDTELIDRVLDTNLRGPFVLSVEHAKRLIAAERPGRQVNISSISATQYDGHGAALYSVTKAGISRMTEALAVEWARRHINVNAIAPGAFHSEMMDGMLERMGDFSAHTPRGRLGSPAQLDSTLLYLCSPASDAVTGTIIKVDDGQSPR
;
A
#
# COMPACT_ATOMS: atom_id res chain seq x y z
N MET A 1 -24.80 22.77 -12.69
CA MET A 1 -24.46 22.54 -14.10
C MET A 1 -23.61 21.26 -14.10
N THR A 2 -24.17 20.19 -14.61
CA THR A 2 -23.43 18.94 -14.78
C THR A 2 -22.51 19.16 -15.96
N ASP A 3 -21.22 19.33 -15.70
CA ASP A 3 -20.20 19.28 -16.74
C ASP A 3 -20.28 17.86 -17.32
N SER A 4 -20.82 17.77 -18.54
CA SER A 4 -20.85 16.52 -19.28
C SER A 4 -19.46 16.27 -19.85
N ALA A 5 -18.50 16.00 -18.99
CA ALA A 5 -17.22 15.48 -19.43
C ALA A 5 -17.51 14.22 -20.25
N GLU A 6 -17.23 14.28 -21.54
CA GLU A 6 -17.43 13.16 -22.45
C GLU A 6 -16.35 12.12 -22.13
N TYR A 7 -16.75 11.04 -21.43
CA TYR A 7 -15.84 9.95 -21.08
C TYR A 7 -15.52 9.12 -22.34
N PRO A 8 -14.27 8.70 -22.54
CA PRO A 8 -13.93 7.81 -23.65
C PRO A 8 -14.67 6.47 -23.52
N LEU A 9 -14.89 5.78 -24.62
CA LEU A 9 -15.49 4.45 -24.64
C LEU A 9 -14.45 3.41 -25.16
N PRO A 10 -13.95 2.51 -24.32
CA PRO A 10 -14.20 2.38 -22.87
C PRO A 10 -13.43 3.43 -22.03
N ASN A 11 -14.00 3.83 -20.87
CA ASN A 11 -13.30 4.68 -19.90
C ASN A 11 -12.41 3.81 -19.00
N VAL A 12 -11.25 3.44 -19.53
CA VAL A 12 -10.24 2.66 -18.82
C VAL A 12 -8.83 3.14 -19.22
N SER A 13 -7.93 3.24 -18.24
CA SER A 13 -6.54 3.59 -18.48
C SER A 13 -5.65 2.98 -17.40
N HIS A 14 -4.45 2.57 -17.78
CA HIS A 14 -3.36 2.24 -16.86
C HIS A 14 -2.21 3.25 -16.98
N ASP A 15 -2.38 4.30 -17.77
CA ASP A 15 -1.37 5.36 -17.94
C ASP A 15 -1.37 6.28 -16.71
N LEU A 16 -0.22 6.33 -16.04
CA LEU A 16 0.05 7.18 -14.88
C LEU A 16 1.09 8.27 -15.22
N THR A 17 1.29 8.57 -16.49
CA THR A 17 2.17 9.66 -16.94
C THR A 17 1.78 10.97 -16.27
N GLY A 18 2.77 11.69 -15.72
CA GLY A 18 2.55 12.92 -14.97
C GLY A 18 2.16 12.73 -13.50
N GLN A 19 1.95 11.51 -13.04
CA GLN A 19 1.72 11.21 -11.62
C GLN A 19 3.05 11.01 -10.88
N VAL A 20 3.03 11.33 -9.60
CA VAL A 20 4.13 11.07 -8.66
C VAL A 20 3.61 10.11 -7.59
N ALA A 21 4.21 8.93 -7.51
CA ALA A 21 3.75 7.86 -6.64
C ALA A 21 4.77 7.56 -5.52
N LEU A 22 4.33 7.58 -4.27
CA LEU A 22 5.11 7.16 -3.12
C LEU A 22 4.63 5.80 -2.63
N VAL A 23 5.57 4.84 -2.50
CA VAL A 23 5.30 3.48 -2.02
C VAL A 23 6.09 3.22 -0.75
N THR A 24 5.39 2.94 0.36
CA THR A 24 6.08 2.59 1.62
C THR A 24 6.40 1.09 1.68
N GLY A 25 7.54 0.76 2.34
CA GLY A 25 8.00 -0.63 2.39
C GLY A 25 8.41 -1.20 1.04
N ALA A 26 8.98 -0.36 0.16
CA ALA A 26 9.36 -0.72 -1.20
C ALA A 26 10.64 -1.56 -1.29
N THR A 27 11.27 -1.91 -0.18
CA THR A 27 12.55 -2.63 -0.14
C THR A 27 12.43 -4.14 -0.37
N SER A 28 11.22 -4.69 -0.43
CA SER A 28 10.96 -6.13 -0.67
C SER A 28 9.49 -6.42 -0.97
N GLY A 29 9.20 -7.66 -1.37
CA GLY A 29 7.86 -8.23 -1.49
C GLY A 29 6.91 -7.43 -2.35
N LEU A 30 5.69 -7.22 -1.85
CA LEU A 30 4.63 -6.52 -2.59
C LEU A 30 5.01 -5.07 -2.90
N GLY A 31 5.62 -4.35 -1.93
CA GLY A 31 5.99 -2.94 -2.12
C GLY A 31 7.03 -2.74 -3.22
N HIS A 32 8.02 -3.64 -3.31
CA HIS A 32 9.00 -3.65 -4.41
C HIS A 32 8.31 -3.84 -5.77
N ARG A 33 7.37 -4.80 -5.86
CA ARG A 33 6.58 -5.03 -7.06
C ARG A 33 5.74 -3.81 -7.41
N PHE A 34 5.03 -3.23 -6.44
CA PHE A 34 4.17 -2.07 -6.65
C PHE A 34 4.92 -0.86 -7.18
N ALA A 35 6.12 -0.58 -6.64
CA ALA A 35 6.97 0.50 -7.13
C ALA A 35 7.32 0.32 -8.62
N ARG A 36 7.74 -0.88 -9.03
CA ARG A 36 8.08 -1.18 -10.43
C ARG A 36 6.87 -1.09 -11.36
N VAL A 37 5.71 -1.60 -10.93
CA VAL A 37 4.46 -1.57 -11.71
C VAL A 37 3.99 -0.13 -11.95
N LEU A 38 4.05 0.73 -10.92
CA LEU A 38 3.68 2.14 -11.06
C LEU A 38 4.66 2.89 -11.97
N ALA A 39 5.96 2.58 -11.90
CA ALA A 39 6.96 3.15 -12.80
C ALA A 39 6.74 2.69 -14.24
N ALA A 40 6.48 1.40 -14.46
CA ALA A 40 6.16 0.85 -15.78
C ALA A 40 4.87 1.45 -16.39
N ALA A 41 3.94 1.91 -15.53
CA ALA A 41 2.74 2.63 -15.95
C ALA A 41 2.99 4.14 -16.20
N GLY A 42 4.23 4.63 -16.09
CA GLY A 42 4.61 6.01 -16.41
C GLY A 42 4.68 6.97 -15.23
N ALA A 43 4.42 6.53 -13.99
CA ALA A 43 4.58 7.37 -12.81
C ALA A 43 6.07 7.59 -12.48
N LYS A 44 6.41 8.77 -11.93
CA LYS A 44 7.67 8.93 -11.21
C LYS A 44 7.50 8.35 -9.80
N VAL A 45 8.39 7.45 -9.39
CA VAL A 45 8.22 6.66 -8.18
C VAL A 45 9.19 7.05 -7.08
N ILE A 46 8.67 7.21 -5.88
CA ILE A 46 9.45 7.30 -4.65
C ILE A 46 9.27 5.98 -3.89
N GLY A 47 10.32 5.16 -3.84
CA GLY A 47 10.36 3.99 -2.99
C GLY A 47 10.84 4.37 -1.59
N THR A 48 10.10 4.00 -0.52
CA THR A 48 10.56 4.27 0.84
C THR A 48 10.73 3.03 1.70
N GLY A 49 11.64 3.12 2.66
CA GLY A 49 11.96 2.07 3.62
C GLY A 49 13.20 2.40 4.42
N ARG A 50 13.63 1.50 5.30
CA ARG A 50 14.79 1.71 6.19
C ARG A 50 16.12 1.18 5.63
N ARG A 51 16.06 0.31 4.61
CA ARG A 51 17.23 -0.41 4.05
C ARG A 51 17.74 0.31 2.81
N ARG A 52 18.69 1.22 2.99
CA ARG A 52 19.23 2.08 1.93
C ARG A 52 19.70 1.28 0.70
N GLU A 53 20.51 0.25 0.91
CA GLU A 53 21.04 -0.57 -0.19
C GLU A 53 19.93 -1.22 -1.05
N ARG A 54 18.80 -1.60 -0.42
CA ARG A 54 17.65 -2.16 -1.14
C ARG A 54 16.83 -1.10 -1.87
N LEU A 55 16.83 0.13 -1.38
CA LEU A 55 16.23 1.25 -2.11
C LEU A 55 17.07 1.58 -3.34
N ASP A 56 18.39 1.59 -3.22
CA ASP A 56 19.30 1.83 -4.35
C ASP A 56 19.15 0.73 -5.42
N ALA A 57 19.02 -0.54 -5.02
CA ALA A 57 18.73 -1.64 -5.93
C ALA A 57 17.39 -1.48 -6.65
N LEU A 58 16.32 -1.10 -5.93
CA LEU A 58 15.00 -0.83 -6.53
C LEU A 58 15.07 0.29 -7.56
N VAL A 59 15.81 1.36 -7.27
CA VAL A 59 16.00 2.49 -8.22
C VAL A 59 16.72 2.04 -9.47
N SER A 60 17.76 1.19 -9.33
CA SER A 60 18.47 0.60 -10.47
C SER A 60 17.54 -0.29 -11.30
N ASP A 61 16.78 -1.19 -10.67
CA ASP A 61 15.84 -2.08 -11.36
C ASP A 61 14.81 -1.28 -12.18
N ILE A 62 14.26 -0.20 -11.60
CA ILE A 62 13.30 0.66 -12.30
C ILE A 62 13.95 1.41 -13.46
N ALA A 63 15.19 1.88 -13.29
CA ALA A 63 15.92 2.57 -14.34
C ALA A 63 16.26 1.63 -15.52
N ASP A 64 16.66 0.39 -15.24
CA ASP A 64 16.93 -0.64 -16.24
C ASP A 64 15.66 -1.03 -17.04
N GLU A 65 14.49 -0.86 -16.45
CA GLU A 65 13.18 -1.04 -17.08
C GLU A 65 12.66 0.22 -17.80
N GLY A 66 13.45 1.29 -17.83
CA GLY A 66 13.11 2.56 -18.50
C GLY A 66 12.21 3.49 -17.67
N GLY A 67 11.97 3.18 -16.40
CA GLY A 67 11.21 4.00 -15.47
C GLY A 67 12.07 5.05 -14.75
N VAL A 68 11.43 5.85 -13.89
CA VAL A 68 12.08 6.91 -13.12
C VAL A 68 11.74 6.74 -11.64
N ALA A 69 12.75 6.58 -10.79
CA ALA A 69 12.55 6.45 -9.36
C ALA A 69 13.64 7.11 -8.50
N VAL A 70 13.31 7.37 -7.24
CA VAL A 70 14.26 7.69 -6.17
C VAL A 70 13.97 6.86 -4.92
N GLY A 71 15.01 6.56 -4.16
CA GLY A 71 14.92 5.92 -2.86
C GLY A 71 14.99 6.96 -1.73
N VAL A 72 14.03 6.96 -0.83
CA VAL A 72 13.98 7.85 0.34
C VAL A 72 13.90 7.00 1.61
N GLU A 73 14.84 7.20 2.53
CA GLU A 73 14.78 6.54 3.82
C GLU A 73 13.60 7.07 4.64
N MET A 74 12.79 6.15 5.17
CA MET A 74 11.62 6.48 5.99
C MET A 74 11.35 5.35 6.99
N ASP A 75 11.25 5.72 8.26
CA ASP A 75 10.79 4.84 9.33
C ASP A 75 9.35 5.16 9.71
N MET A 76 8.45 4.20 9.51
CA MET A 76 7.02 4.37 9.79
C MET A 76 6.70 4.48 11.28
N THR A 77 7.65 4.20 12.18
CA THR A 77 7.48 4.33 13.62
C THR A 77 7.80 5.76 14.12
N ASP A 78 8.50 6.55 13.30
CA ASP A 78 8.92 7.91 13.64
C ASP A 78 8.19 8.97 12.79
N THR A 79 7.42 9.83 13.46
CA THR A 79 6.67 10.91 12.82
C THR A 79 7.59 11.91 12.09
N ALA A 80 8.75 12.25 12.67
CA ALA A 80 9.69 13.17 12.04
C ALA A 80 10.28 12.56 10.76
N SER A 81 10.60 11.25 10.78
CA SER A 81 11.04 10.51 9.60
C SER A 81 9.97 10.48 8.51
N ILE A 82 8.70 10.29 8.88
CA ILE A 82 7.57 10.28 7.92
C ILE A 82 7.45 11.66 7.24
N VAL A 83 7.41 12.74 8.01
CA VAL A 83 7.25 14.11 7.48
C VAL A 83 8.45 14.50 6.63
N GLY A 84 9.67 14.32 7.15
CA GLY A 84 10.90 14.62 6.42
C GLY A 84 11.07 13.76 5.16
N GLY A 85 10.68 12.49 5.21
CA GLY A 85 10.69 11.62 4.04
C GLY A 85 9.73 12.07 2.95
N LEU A 86 8.55 12.58 3.31
CA LEU A 86 7.61 13.16 2.35
C LEU A 86 8.15 14.49 1.76
N ASP A 87 8.84 15.31 2.57
CA ASP A 87 9.52 16.53 2.09
C ASP A 87 10.61 16.20 1.06
N HIS A 88 11.44 15.18 1.33
CA HIS A 88 12.46 14.73 0.39
C HIS A 88 11.85 14.13 -0.89
N ALA A 89 10.74 13.39 -0.78
CA ALA A 89 10.01 12.86 -1.92
C ALA A 89 9.54 13.97 -2.86
N GLU A 90 8.91 15.01 -2.30
CA GLU A 90 8.41 16.15 -3.07
C GLU A 90 9.52 17.07 -3.60
N ALA A 91 10.65 17.17 -2.92
CA ALA A 91 11.82 17.86 -3.44
C ALA A 91 12.39 17.20 -4.70
N ALA A 92 12.25 15.88 -4.83
CA ALA A 92 12.74 15.13 -5.99
C ALA A 92 11.84 15.25 -7.23
N PHE A 93 10.52 15.09 -7.06
CA PHE A 93 9.59 14.95 -8.20
C PHE A 93 8.36 15.88 -8.14
N GLY A 94 8.27 16.73 -7.14
CA GLY A 94 7.10 17.57 -6.89
C GLY A 94 6.02 16.82 -6.09
N LEU A 95 4.84 17.42 -6.04
CA LEU A 95 3.73 16.96 -5.22
C LEU A 95 3.41 15.49 -5.46
N VAL A 96 3.42 14.69 -4.40
CA VAL A 96 2.98 13.29 -4.44
C VAL A 96 1.47 13.26 -4.70
N THR A 97 1.05 12.59 -5.76
CA THR A 97 -0.37 12.46 -6.16
C THR A 97 -0.94 11.08 -5.89
N ILE A 98 -0.07 10.07 -5.75
CA ILE A 98 -0.44 8.69 -5.43
C ILE A 98 0.37 8.25 -4.21
N LEU A 99 -0.32 7.78 -3.17
CA LEU A 99 0.29 7.18 -1.98
C LEU A 99 -0.12 5.71 -1.88
N VAL A 100 0.88 4.81 -1.77
CA VAL A 100 0.65 3.39 -1.48
C VAL A 100 1.20 3.07 -0.09
N ASN A 101 0.32 2.94 0.89
CA ASN A 101 0.65 2.51 2.25
C ASN A 101 0.77 0.98 2.28
N ASN A 102 1.97 0.48 2.01
CA ASN A 102 2.25 -0.95 1.97
C ASN A 102 3.13 -1.43 3.14
N ALA A 103 3.94 -0.56 3.74
CA ALA A 103 4.81 -0.95 4.86
C ALA A 103 4.04 -1.69 5.95
N GLY A 104 4.61 -2.79 6.44
CA GLY A 104 4.01 -3.57 7.51
C GLY A 104 4.97 -4.63 8.05
N VAL A 105 4.75 -5.01 9.30
CA VAL A 105 5.50 -6.06 10.00
C VAL A 105 4.53 -7.07 10.62
N PRO A 106 4.89 -8.36 10.69
CA PRO A 106 4.11 -9.35 11.41
C PRO A 106 4.34 -9.22 12.92
N ASP A 107 3.40 -9.69 13.72
CA ASP A 107 3.59 -9.89 15.16
C ASP A 107 4.19 -11.27 15.46
N ALA A 108 3.83 -12.28 14.71
CA ALA A 108 4.41 -13.64 14.75
C ALA A 108 4.46 -14.29 16.13
N GLN A 109 3.63 -13.83 17.09
CA GLN A 109 3.52 -14.32 18.45
C GLN A 109 2.06 -14.46 18.89
N ARG A 110 1.79 -15.36 19.84
CA ARG A 110 0.49 -15.40 20.53
C ARG A 110 0.33 -14.16 21.41
N ALA A 111 -0.84 -13.54 21.44
CA ALA A 111 -1.11 -12.27 22.10
C ALA A 111 -0.61 -12.22 23.56
N HIS A 112 -0.83 -13.27 24.34
CA HIS A 112 -0.41 -13.34 25.76
C HIS A 112 1.11 -13.47 25.97
N ARG A 113 1.90 -13.52 24.91
CA ARG A 113 3.38 -13.62 24.96
C ARG A 113 4.08 -12.40 24.37
N MET A 114 3.31 -11.44 23.86
CA MET A 114 3.87 -10.20 23.31
C MET A 114 4.37 -9.31 24.43
N ASP A 115 5.56 -8.76 24.27
CA ASP A 115 6.03 -7.63 25.07
C ASP A 115 5.49 -6.30 24.49
N THR A 116 5.67 -5.25 25.26
CA THR A 116 5.16 -3.92 24.89
C THR A 116 5.88 -3.37 23.66
N GLU A 117 7.18 -3.64 23.53
CA GLU A 117 8.01 -3.19 22.40
C GLU A 117 7.52 -3.79 21.08
N LEU A 118 7.13 -5.07 21.07
CA LEU A 118 6.53 -5.69 19.89
C LEU A 118 5.15 -5.09 19.58
N ILE A 119 4.33 -4.87 20.61
CA ILE A 119 2.98 -4.28 20.45
C ILE A 119 3.12 -2.87 19.83
N ASP A 120 3.94 -2.02 20.41
CA ASP A 120 4.16 -0.64 19.94
C ASP A 120 4.69 -0.63 18.51
N ARG A 121 5.72 -1.44 18.21
CA ARG A 121 6.31 -1.54 16.88
C ARG A 121 5.27 -1.94 15.82
N VAL A 122 4.41 -2.92 16.13
CA VAL A 122 3.38 -3.40 15.18
C VAL A 122 2.30 -2.34 15.00
N LEU A 123 1.83 -1.71 16.07
CA LEU A 123 0.84 -0.62 16.00
C LEU A 123 1.41 0.58 15.23
N ASP A 124 2.61 1.01 15.56
CA ASP A 124 3.24 2.17 14.92
C ASP A 124 3.49 1.92 13.44
N THR A 125 4.07 0.77 13.07
CA THR A 125 4.38 0.48 11.67
C THR A 125 3.13 0.24 10.83
N ASN A 126 2.16 -0.54 11.35
CA ASN A 126 1.06 -1.05 10.53
C ASN A 126 -0.18 -0.15 10.53
N LEU A 127 -0.34 0.73 11.52
CA LEU A 127 -1.55 1.54 11.68
C LEU A 127 -1.25 3.02 11.89
N ARG A 128 -0.50 3.38 12.96
CA ARG A 128 -0.23 4.79 13.28
C ARG A 128 0.56 5.49 12.17
N GLY A 129 1.65 4.89 11.71
CA GLY A 129 2.48 5.46 10.64
C GLY A 129 1.72 5.69 9.34
N PRO A 130 1.00 4.70 8.80
CA PRO A 130 0.12 4.90 7.64
C PRO A 130 -0.93 5.99 7.83
N PHE A 131 -1.52 6.10 9.04
CA PHE A 131 -2.48 7.17 9.34
C PHE A 131 -1.81 8.55 9.30
N VAL A 132 -0.65 8.71 9.94
CA VAL A 132 0.13 9.97 9.93
C VAL A 132 0.51 10.35 8.50
N LEU A 133 1.08 9.42 7.73
CA LEU A 133 1.48 9.68 6.35
C LEU A 133 0.28 10.04 5.46
N SER A 134 -0.85 9.36 5.62
CA SER A 134 -2.10 9.65 4.89
C SER A 134 -2.59 11.07 5.16
N VAL A 135 -2.54 11.52 6.44
CA VAL A 135 -2.93 12.88 6.83
C VAL A 135 -1.95 13.92 6.26
N GLU A 136 -0.65 13.70 6.37
CA GLU A 136 0.36 14.64 5.84
C GLU A 136 0.28 14.75 4.31
N HIS A 137 0.08 13.64 3.61
CA HIS A 137 -0.15 13.64 2.17
C HIS A 137 -1.44 14.40 1.79
N ALA A 138 -2.56 14.16 2.49
CA ALA A 138 -3.81 14.88 2.22
C ALA A 138 -3.69 16.37 2.49
N LYS A 139 -3.00 16.82 3.55
CA LYS A 139 -2.75 18.24 3.82
C LYS A 139 -2.09 18.94 2.63
N ARG A 140 -1.10 18.29 2.01
CA ARG A 140 -0.36 18.85 0.87
C ARG A 140 -1.22 18.92 -0.40
N LEU A 141 -1.98 17.87 -0.68
CA LEU A 141 -2.93 17.86 -1.80
C LEU A 141 -3.99 18.95 -1.63
N ILE A 142 -4.56 19.11 -0.43
CA ILE A 142 -5.56 20.13 -0.12
C ILE A 142 -4.98 21.53 -0.27
N ALA A 143 -3.78 21.77 0.23
CA ALA A 143 -3.10 23.05 0.11
C ALA A 143 -2.77 23.43 -1.34
N ALA A 144 -2.49 22.42 -2.17
CA ALA A 144 -2.21 22.59 -3.59
C ALA A 144 -3.49 22.56 -4.47
N GLU A 145 -4.67 22.36 -3.88
CA GLU A 145 -5.94 22.18 -4.59
C GLU A 145 -5.88 21.09 -5.68
N ARG A 146 -5.19 19.99 -5.38
CA ARG A 146 -4.97 18.88 -6.32
C ARG A 146 -5.69 17.62 -5.87
N PRO A 147 -6.31 16.88 -6.82
CA PRO A 147 -6.82 15.54 -6.53
C PRO A 147 -5.68 14.58 -6.23
N GLY A 148 -5.99 13.49 -5.50
CA GLY A 148 -5.02 12.45 -5.22
C GLY A 148 -5.64 11.08 -4.96
N ARG A 149 -4.77 10.08 -4.83
CA ARG A 149 -5.17 8.70 -4.57
C ARG A 149 -4.32 8.10 -3.48
N GLN A 150 -4.98 7.42 -2.55
CA GLN A 150 -4.32 6.64 -1.50
C GLN A 150 -4.79 5.19 -1.62
N VAL A 151 -3.85 4.27 -1.74
CA VAL A 151 -4.10 2.83 -1.76
C VAL A 151 -3.45 2.21 -0.52
N ASN A 152 -4.27 1.71 0.38
CA ASN A 152 -3.81 1.06 1.60
C ASN A 152 -3.74 -0.45 1.41
N ILE A 153 -2.64 -1.08 1.83
CA ILE A 153 -2.54 -2.53 1.79
C ILE A 153 -3.02 -3.10 3.13
N SER A 154 -4.27 -3.57 3.10
CA SER A 154 -4.91 -4.31 4.18
C SER A 154 -4.51 -5.79 4.14
N SER A 155 -5.39 -6.69 4.46
CA SER A 155 -5.23 -8.15 4.40
C SER A 155 -6.59 -8.82 4.55
N ILE A 156 -6.74 -10.05 4.07
CA ILE A 156 -7.89 -10.90 4.47
C ILE A 156 -7.94 -11.10 5.99
N SER A 157 -6.79 -11.03 6.67
CA SER A 157 -6.72 -11.10 8.13
C SER A 157 -7.46 -9.95 8.85
N ALA A 158 -7.85 -8.90 8.12
CA ALA A 158 -8.71 -7.84 8.67
C ALA A 158 -10.12 -8.33 9.01
N THR A 159 -10.60 -9.38 8.36
CA THR A 159 -11.97 -9.91 8.50
C THR A 159 -12.02 -11.35 9.00
N GLN A 160 -10.89 -12.04 9.05
CA GLN A 160 -10.79 -13.41 9.56
C GLN A 160 -9.51 -13.60 10.37
N TYR A 161 -9.55 -14.53 11.33
CA TYR A 161 -8.39 -14.84 12.16
C TYR A 161 -8.39 -16.33 12.54
N ASP A 162 -7.34 -17.03 12.15
CA ASP A 162 -7.24 -18.49 12.27
C ASP A 162 -6.44 -18.95 13.52
N GLY A 163 -6.09 -18.01 14.42
CA GLY A 163 -5.47 -18.36 15.71
C GLY A 163 -3.96 -18.67 15.66
N HIS A 164 -3.26 -18.30 14.60
CA HIS A 164 -1.86 -18.69 14.36
C HIS A 164 -0.80 -17.64 14.80
N GLY A 165 -1.09 -16.83 15.83
CA GLY A 165 -0.13 -15.84 16.34
C GLY A 165 0.02 -14.61 15.45
N ALA A 166 -1.10 -14.12 14.93
CA ALA A 166 -1.21 -12.90 14.13
C ALA A 166 -2.38 -12.02 14.60
N ALA A 167 -2.69 -12.05 15.91
CA ALA A 167 -3.86 -11.35 16.44
C ALA A 167 -3.74 -9.83 16.34
N LEU A 168 -2.59 -9.28 16.71
CA LEU A 168 -2.34 -7.85 16.64
C LEU A 168 -2.24 -7.37 15.19
N TYR A 169 -1.57 -8.14 14.33
CA TYR A 169 -1.56 -7.89 12.88
C TYR A 169 -2.98 -7.80 12.32
N SER A 170 -3.85 -8.76 12.67
CA SER A 170 -5.27 -8.76 12.27
C SER A 170 -5.99 -7.48 12.71
N VAL A 171 -5.80 -7.07 13.97
CA VAL A 171 -6.36 -5.82 14.51
C VAL A 171 -5.86 -4.60 13.73
N THR A 172 -4.55 -4.52 13.42
CA THR A 172 -4.02 -3.39 12.64
C THR A 172 -4.57 -3.36 11.23
N LYS A 173 -4.75 -4.51 10.57
CA LYS A 173 -5.31 -4.58 9.21
C LYS A 173 -6.81 -4.29 9.16
N ALA A 174 -7.56 -4.64 10.21
CA ALA A 174 -8.93 -4.17 10.39
C ALA A 174 -8.97 -2.65 10.60
N GLY A 175 -8.05 -2.09 11.38
CA GLY A 175 -7.85 -0.65 11.53
C GLY A 175 -7.56 0.06 10.20
N ILE A 176 -6.69 -0.50 9.36
CA ILE A 176 -6.40 0.03 8.00
C ILE A 176 -7.65 0.00 7.11
N SER A 177 -8.44 -1.07 7.17
CA SER A 177 -9.70 -1.15 6.42
C SER A 177 -10.67 -0.06 6.87
N ARG A 178 -10.86 0.12 8.19
CA ARG A 178 -11.73 1.18 8.71
C ARG A 178 -11.19 2.58 8.44
N MET A 179 -9.89 2.80 8.56
CA MET A 179 -9.22 4.05 8.17
C MET A 179 -9.54 4.41 6.71
N THR A 180 -9.46 3.44 5.81
CA THR A 180 -9.75 3.61 4.39
C THR A 180 -11.18 4.16 4.18
N GLU A 181 -12.17 3.52 4.77
CA GLU A 181 -13.58 3.94 4.69
C GLU A 181 -13.82 5.34 5.27
N ALA A 182 -13.24 5.60 6.44
CA ALA A 182 -13.42 6.87 7.14
C ALA A 182 -12.80 8.05 6.37
N LEU A 183 -11.55 7.90 5.94
CA LEU A 183 -10.82 8.96 5.22
C LEU A 183 -11.39 9.19 3.81
N ALA A 184 -11.92 8.15 3.17
CA ALA A 184 -12.63 8.30 1.89
C ALA A 184 -13.82 9.25 1.99
N VAL A 185 -14.62 9.13 3.03
CA VAL A 185 -15.77 10.02 3.27
C VAL A 185 -15.31 11.43 3.63
N GLU A 186 -14.31 11.53 4.52
CA GLU A 186 -13.82 12.82 5.02
C GLU A 186 -13.21 13.68 3.90
N TRP A 187 -12.52 13.06 2.94
CA TRP A 187 -11.82 13.76 1.88
C TRP A 187 -12.52 13.73 0.51
N ALA A 188 -13.70 13.15 0.42
CA ALA A 188 -14.46 13.07 -0.85
C ALA A 188 -14.61 14.43 -1.54
N ARG A 189 -14.96 15.49 -0.80
CA ARG A 189 -15.10 16.86 -1.34
C ARG A 189 -13.76 17.50 -1.76
N ARG A 190 -12.64 16.86 -1.45
CA ARG A 190 -11.28 17.28 -1.84
C ARG A 190 -10.75 16.48 -3.02
N HIS A 191 -11.57 15.60 -3.60
CA HIS A 191 -11.18 14.71 -4.70
C HIS A 191 -9.96 13.84 -4.36
N ILE A 192 -9.84 13.41 -3.09
CA ILE A 192 -8.83 12.48 -2.64
C ILE A 192 -9.51 11.13 -2.43
N ASN A 193 -9.24 10.19 -3.33
CA ASN A 193 -9.78 8.84 -3.25
C ASN A 193 -8.92 7.99 -2.32
N VAL A 194 -9.54 7.31 -1.38
CA VAL A 194 -8.86 6.41 -0.44
C VAL A 194 -9.47 5.02 -0.56
N ASN A 195 -8.67 4.06 -0.99
CA ASN A 195 -9.10 2.68 -1.21
C ASN A 195 -8.13 1.70 -0.57
N ALA A 196 -8.51 0.44 -0.46
CA ALA A 196 -7.62 -0.61 0.02
C ALA A 196 -7.64 -1.84 -0.89
N ILE A 197 -6.49 -2.52 -0.92
CA ILE A 197 -6.38 -3.90 -1.40
C ILE A 197 -6.23 -4.77 -0.16
N ALA A 198 -6.98 -5.87 -0.09
CA ALA A 198 -6.87 -6.89 0.95
C ALA A 198 -6.35 -8.20 0.32
N PRO A 199 -5.01 -8.39 0.27
CA PRO A 199 -4.43 -9.61 -0.27
C PRO A 199 -4.73 -10.82 0.60
N GLY A 200 -4.83 -11.99 -0.02
CA GLY A 200 -4.69 -13.28 0.62
C GLY A 200 -3.22 -13.66 0.86
N ALA A 201 -2.91 -14.93 0.84
CA ALA A 201 -1.56 -15.46 0.94
C ALA A 201 -0.83 -15.33 -0.41
N PHE A 202 0.14 -14.42 -0.46
CA PHE A 202 1.00 -14.14 -1.61
C PHE A 202 2.46 -14.34 -1.27
N HIS A 203 3.28 -14.76 -2.24
CA HIS A 203 4.73 -14.85 -2.07
C HIS A 203 5.34 -13.50 -1.66
N SER A 204 6.10 -13.48 -0.56
CA SER A 204 6.78 -12.31 -0.01
C SER A 204 7.74 -12.73 1.10
N GLU A 205 8.71 -11.87 1.50
CA GLU A 205 9.57 -12.14 2.67
C GLU A 205 8.74 -12.43 3.95
N MET A 206 7.61 -11.76 4.14
CA MET A 206 6.72 -12.00 5.28
C MET A 206 6.08 -13.38 5.20
N MET A 207 5.68 -13.81 4.01
CA MET A 207 5.10 -15.15 3.78
C MET A 207 6.13 -16.24 3.94
N ASP A 208 7.37 -16.03 3.46
CA ASP A 208 8.46 -16.99 3.63
C ASP A 208 8.72 -17.26 5.12
N GLY A 209 8.80 -16.21 5.96
CA GLY A 209 8.90 -16.36 7.40
C GLY A 209 7.68 -17.04 8.05
N MET A 210 6.48 -16.95 7.46
CA MET A 210 5.30 -17.68 7.91
C MET A 210 5.39 -19.16 7.55
N LEU A 211 5.81 -19.49 6.32
CA LEU A 211 6.02 -20.87 5.85
C LEU A 211 7.11 -21.57 6.67
N GLU A 212 8.19 -20.91 7.04
CA GLU A 212 9.23 -21.45 7.90
C GLU A 212 8.69 -21.86 9.29
N ARG A 213 7.75 -21.07 9.86
CA ARG A 213 7.18 -21.34 11.19
C ARG A 213 6.05 -22.36 11.18
N MET A 214 5.26 -22.39 10.13
CA MET A 214 3.99 -23.15 10.09
C MET A 214 4.03 -24.35 9.11
N GLY A 215 5.06 -24.43 8.28
CA GLY A 215 5.10 -25.32 7.14
C GLY A 215 4.29 -24.80 5.95
N ASP A 216 4.37 -25.51 4.83
CA ASP A 216 3.62 -25.18 3.61
C ASP A 216 2.13 -25.51 3.77
N PHE A 217 1.31 -24.49 3.77
CA PHE A 217 -0.16 -24.61 3.82
C PHE A 217 -0.82 -24.31 2.47
N SER A 218 -0.06 -24.10 1.41
CA SER A 218 -0.59 -23.71 0.10
C SER A 218 -1.64 -24.68 -0.44
N ALA A 219 -1.44 -25.97 -0.21
CA ALA A 219 -2.40 -27.03 -0.61
C ALA A 219 -3.79 -26.90 0.07
N HIS A 220 -3.87 -26.19 1.19
CA HIS A 220 -5.14 -25.96 1.92
C HIS A 220 -5.86 -24.69 1.46
N THR A 221 -5.26 -23.88 0.61
CA THR A 221 -5.95 -22.73 0.01
C THR A 221 -6.96 -23.20 -1.03
N PRO A 222 -8.04 -22.44 -1.32
CA PRO A 222 -9.07 -22.88 -2.28
C PRO A 222 -8.55 -23.21 -3.68
N ARG A 223 -7.45 -22.57 -4.10
CA ARG A 223 -6.81 -22.85 -5.39
C ARG A 223 -5.55 -23.71 -5.29
N GLY A 224 -5.23 -24.26 -4.12
CA GLY A 224 -4.07 -25.09 -3.89
C GLY A 224 -2.73 -24.42 -4.14
N ARG A 225 -2.64 -23.08 -3.96
CA ARG A 225 -1.44 -22.32 -4.24
C ARG A 225 -1.36 -21.03 -3.43
N LEU A 226 -0.16 -20.45 -3.35
CA LEU A 226 0.03 -19.04 -2.99
C LEU A 226 -0.12 -18.16 -4.23
N GLY A 227 -0.60 -16.92 -4.02
CA GLY A 227 -0.68 -15.92 -5.08
C GLY A 227 0.69 -15.40 -5.50
N SER A 228 0.86 -15.08 -6.77
CA SER A 228 2.01 -14.32 -7.24
C SER A 228 1.76 -12.80 -7.06
N PRO A 229 2.73 -12.01 -6.58
CA PRO A 229 2.60 -10.55 -6.47
C PRO A 229 2.09 -9.88 -7.76
N ALA A 230 2.42 -10.43 -8.93
CA ALA A 230 1.96 -9.93 -10.21
C ALA A 230 0.43 -9.93 -10.39
N GLN A 231 -0.28 -10.77 -9.63
CA GLN A 231 -1.75 -10.84 -9.69
C GLN A 231 -2.45 -9.67 -8.98
N LEU A 232 -1.69 -8.82 -8.27
CA LEU A 232 -2.17 -7.60 -7.65
C LEU A 232 -2.04 -6.36 -8.56
N ASP A 233 -1.25 -6.47 -9.62
CA ASP A 233 -0.89 -5.32 -10.48
C ASP A 233 -2.12 -4.62 -11.07
N SER A 234 -3.06 -5.39 -11.63
CA SER A 234 -4.27 -4.85 -12.25
C SER A 234 -5.15 -4.11 -11.25
N THR A 235 -5.28 -4.64 -10.03
CA THR A 235 -6.06 -3.99 -8.97
C THR A 235 -5.38 -2.70 -8.50
N LEU A 236 -4.06 -2.71 -8.34
CA LEU A 236 -3.30 -1.51 -7.98
C LEU A 236 -3.47 -0.43 -9.05
N LEU A 237 -3.22 -0.75 -10.32
CA LEU A 237 -3.35 0.21 -11.43
C LEU A 237 -4.78 0.73 -11.57
N TYR A 238 -5.79 -0.12 -11.38
CA TYR A 238 -7.19 0.30 -11.37
C TYR A 238 -7.44 1.35 -10.28
N LEU A 239 -7.00 1.13 -9.05
CA LEU A 239 -7.20 2.07 -7.95
C LEU A 239 -6.36 3.36 -8.07
N CYS A 240 -5.23 3.30 -8.77
CA CYS A 240 -4.38 4.46 -9.05
C CYS A 240 -4.81 5.24 -10.30
N SER A 241 -5.63 4.65 -11.18
CA SER A 241 -6.02 5.23 -12.46
C SER A 241 -6.90 6.47 -12.31
N PRO A 242 -6.66 7.54 -13.09
CA PRO A 242 -7.61 8.64 -13.23
C PRO A 242 -9.01 8.20 -13.69
N ALA A 243 -9.11 7.13 -14.46
CA ALA A 243 -10.40 6.60 -14.94
C ALA A 243 -11.26 5.98 -13.82
N SER A 244 -10.68 5.70 -12.64
CA SER A 244 -11.38 5.18 -11.46
C SER A 244 -11.78 6.28 -10.46
N ASP A 245 -12.02 7.49 -10.93
CA ASP A 245 -12.25 8.69 -10.09
C ASP A 245 -13.46 8.54 -9.13
N ALA A 246 -14.49 7.81 -9.54
CA ALA A 246 -15.65 7.55 -8.68
C ALA A 246 -15.43 6.46 -7.62
N VAL A 247 -14.26 5.80 -7.61
CA VAL A 247 -13.98 4.69 -6.70
C VAL A 247 -13.26 5.20 -5.46
N THR A 248 -13.98 5.26 -4.33
CA THR A 248 -13.41 5.62 -3.04
C THR A 248 -14.11 4.86 -1.89
N GLY A 249 -13.39 4.57 -0.83
CA GLY A 249 -13.89 3.84 0.34
C GLY A 249 -14.03 2.33 0.14
N THR A 250 -13.52 1.77 -0.97
CA THR A 250 -13.62 0.33 -1.22
C THR A 250 -12.41 -0.44 -0.69
N ILE A 251 -12.68 -1.70 -0.31
CA ILE A 251 -11.67 -2.68 0.08
C ILE A 251 -11.80 -3.86 -0.87
N ILE A 252 -10.87 -3.96 -1.83
CA ILE A 252 -10.89 -5.03 -2.83
C ILE A 252 -10.11 -6.23 -2.31
N LYS A 253 -10.80 -7.35 -2.09
CA LYS A 253 -10.17 -8.62 -1.76
C LYS A 253 -9.55 -9.23 -3.03
N VAL A 254 -8.26 -9.52 -2.97
CA VAL A 254 -7.53 -10.26 -4.01
C VAL A 254 -6.90 -11.47 -3.33
N ASP A 255 -7.62 -12.57 -3.26
CA ASP A 255 -7.32 -13.64 -2.31
C ASP A 255 -7.54 -15.07 -2.84
N ASP A 256 -7.77 -15.24 -4.13
CA ASP A 256 -8.05 -16.57 -4.72
C ASP A 256 -9.17 -17.36 -3.99
N GLY A 257 -10.13 -16.62 -3.34
CA GLY A 257 -11.26 -17.24 -2.63
C GLY A 257 -10.96 -17.62 -1.17
N GLN A 258 -9.82 -17.21 -0.60
CA GLN A 258 -9.37 -17.63 0.72
C GLN A 258 -10.22 -17.09 1.87
N SER A 259 -10.83 -15.91 1.73
CA SER A 259 -11.65 -15.31 2.79
C SER A 259 -13.15 -15.67 2.63
N PRO A 260 -13.91 -15.72 3.75
CA PRO A 260 -15.37 -15.86 3.70
C PRO A 260 -16.02 -14.78 2.85
N ARG A 261 -17.15 -15.14 2.23
CA ARG A 261 -17.97 -14.22 1.42
C ARG A 261 -19.20 -13.80 2.19
#